data_dcc6d1896de521a43fe007466cf08d79
#
_entry.id   dcc6d1896de521a43fe007466cf08d79
#
_cell.length_a   1.000
_cell.length_b   1.000
_cell.length_c   1.000
_cell.angle_alpha   90.00
_cell.angle_beta   90.00
_cell.angle_gamma   90.00
#
_symmetry.space_group_name_H-M   'P 1'
#
loop_
_entity.id
_entity.type
_entity.pdbx_description
1 polymer ?
#
loop_
_entity_poly.entity_id
_entity_poly.type
_entity_poly.pdbx_seq_one_letter_code
_entity_poly.pdbx_strand_id
1 'polypeptide(L)'
;IGSGFGGLAAAIRTQAKGYEVTLLEMRDKPGGRAYVFEDKGFTYDAGPTIVTVPFVLDELAEIAGVKLEDYVKIVPCDPFYRIYFNDGRVFDYRGDQDKLEAEIAKFNPADVEGYRGFQADSRRVFDRAFTDLADHSFDRFTEMVKVAPDLLKLRAEQSVFKRVSSFIQDPSLRMVFSFEPLLIGGNPLNCSSIYSMIHYLEKTWGVHFAMGGTGALVNGLV
;
A
#
# COMPACT_ATOMS: atom_id res chain seq x y z
N ILE A 1 -17.16 -9.31 -14.72
CA ILE A 1 -16.14 -9.54 -15.74
C ILE A 1 -14.79 -9.05 -15.21
N GLY A 2 -13.74 -9.89 -15.37
CA GLY A 2 -12.39 -9.66 -14.88
C GLY A 2 -12.16 -10.26 -13.50
N SER A 3 -11.08 -11.06 -13.35
CA SER A 3 -10.70 -11.76 -12.13
C SER A 3 -9.47 -11.17 -11.45
N GLY A 4 -9.27 -9.85 -11.53
CA GLY A 4 -8.37 -9.12 -10.63
C GLY A 4 -8.95 -9.06 -9.20
N PHE A 5 -8.20 -8.54 -8.22
CA PHE A 5 -8.65 -8.48 -6.82
C PHE A 5 -10.05 -7.86 -6.66
N GLY A 6 -10.37 -6.79 -7.40
CA GLY A 6 -11.70 -6.17 -7.34
C GLY A 6 -12.82 -7.08 -7.84
N GLY A 7 -12.58 -7.83 -8.93
CA GLY A 7 -13.55 -8.80 -9.48
C GLY A 7 -13.74 -9.99 -8.56
N LEU A 8 -12.64 -10.54 -8.00
CA LEU A 8 -12.70 -11.62 -7.03
C LEU A 8 -13.44 -11.20 -5.75
N ALA A 9 -13.11 -10.03 -5.20
CA ALA A 9 -13.80 -9.50 -4.02
C ALA A 9 -15.30 -9.27 -4.27
N ALA A 10 -15.68 -8.75 -5.44
CA ALA A 10 -17.08 -8.58 -5.82
C ALA A 10 -17.80 -9.93 -5.96
N ALA A 11 -17.15 -10.94 -6.55
CA ALA A 11 -17.69 -12.28 -6.70
C ALA A 11 -17.94 -12.93 -5.33
N ILE A 12 -16.95 -12.92 -4.43
CA ILE A 12 -17.05 -13.46 -3.07
C ILE A 12 -18.20 -12.77 -2.30
N ARG A 13 -18.24 -11.44 -2.29
CA ARG A 13 -19.30 -10.67 -1.58
C ARG A 13 -20.69 -10.94 -2.16
N THR A 14 -20.81 -11.14 -3.46
CA THR A 14 -22.08 -11.44 -4.12
C THR A 14 -22.54 -12.85 -3.81
N GLN A 15 -21.64 -13.82 -3.88
CA GLN A 15 -21.93 -15.22 -3.56
C GLN A 15 -22.30 -15.39 -2.07
N ALA A 16 -21.62 -14.69 -1.16
CA ALA A 16 -21.95 -14.69 0.27
C ALA A 16 -23.35 -14.15 0.58
N LYS A 17 -23.93 -13.35 -0.33
CA LYS A 17 -25.35 -12.92 -0.26
C LYS A 17 -26.34 -13.94 -0.86
N GLY A 18 -25.87 -15.09 -1.29
CA GLY A 18 -26.70 -16.19 -1.83
C GLY A 18 -26.98 -16.09 -3.33
N TYR A 19 -26.30 -15.24 -4.07
CA TYR A 19 -26.43 -15.18 -5.53
C TYR A 19 -25.52 -16.21 -6.21
N GLU A 20 -25.97 -16.77 -7.31
CA GLU A 20 -25.13 -17.54 -8.22
C GLU A 20 -24.23 -16.58 -9.01
N VAL A 21 -22.93 -16.83 -8.98
CA VAL A 21 -21.92 -15.94 -9.59
C VAL A 21 -21.16 -16.65 -10.69
N THR A 22 -21.09 -16.03 -11.86
CA THR A 22 -20.22 -16.44 -12.96
C THR A 22 -19.16 -15.34 -13.18
N LEU A 23 -17.88 -15.68 -12.98
CA LEU A 23 -16.76 -14.81 -13.19
C LEU A 23 -16.07 -15.13 -14.53
N LEU A 24 -16.03 -14.15 -15.44
CA LEU A 24 -15.41 -14.28 -16.76
C LEU A 24 -14.07 -13.55 -16.77
N GLU A 25 -13.02 -14.25 -17.19
CA GLU A 25 -11.66 -13.70 -17.35
C GLU A 25 -11.21 -13.79 -18.80
N MET A 26 -10.55 -12.76 -19.29
CA MET A 26 -10.04 -12.69 -20.65
C MET A 26 -8.69 -13.42 -20.82
N ARG A 27 -7.89 -13.46 -19.74
CA ARG A 27 -6.58 -14.12 -19.72
C ARG A 27 -6.71 -15.59 -19.42
N ASP A 28 -5.62 -16.31 -19.52
CA ASP A 28 -5.48 -17.74 -19.24
C ASP A 28 -5.56 -18.11 -17.77
N LYS A 29 -5.35 -17.13 -16.86
CA LYS A 29 -5.44 -17.31 -15.41
C LYS A 29 -5.90 -16.05 -14.68
N PRO A 30 -6.47 -16.19 -13.47
CA PRO A 30 -6.94 -15.06 -12.67
C PRO A 30 -5.78 -14.18 -12.16
N GLY A 31 -6.12 -13.02 -11.57
CA GLY A 31 -5.18 -12.13 -10.89
C GLY A 31 -5.13 -10.71 -11.48
N GLY A 32 -5.49 -10.52 -12.75
CA GLY A 32 -5.45 -9.19 -13.36
C GLY A 32 -4.04 -8.59 -13.35
N ARG A 33 -3.82 -7.49 -12.62
CA ARG A 33 -2.48 -6.89 -12.42
C ARG A 33 -1.59 -7.66 -11.44
N ALA A 34 -2.15 -8.57 -10.66
CA ALA A 34 -1.42 -9.52 -9.82
C ALA A 34 -1.12 -10.83 -10.57
N TYR A 35 -0.94 -10.74 -11.88
CA TYR A 35 -0.59 -11.87 -12.74
C TYR A 35 0.82 -12.36 -12.42
N VAL A 36 1.03 -13.66 -12.60
CA VAL A 36 2.33 -14.30 -12.33
C VAL A 36 2.84 -14.93 -13.62
N PHE A 37 4.08 -14.67 -13.95
CA PHE A 37 4.80 -15.31 -15.04
C PHE A 37 5.67 -16.45 -14.50
N GLU A 38 5.75 -17.52 -15.27
CA GLU A 38 6.63 -18.66 -14.98
C GLU A 38 7.53 -18.91 -16.18
N ASP A 39 8.84 -18.97 -15.95
CA ASP A 39 9.84 -19.32 -16.97
C ASP A 39 10.97 -20.12 -16.37
N LYS A 40 11.31 -21.26 -16.99
CA LYS A 40 12.44 -22.12 -16.62
C LYS A 40 12.51 -22.48 -15.13
N GLY A 41 11.36 -22.69 -14.48
CA GLY A 41 11.27 -23.02 -13.05
C GLY A 41 11.34 -21.81 -12.10
N PHE A 42 11.38 -20.59 -12.64
CA PHE A 42 11.28 -19.35 -11.86
C PHE A 42 9.88 -18.78 -11.94
N THR A 43 9.44 -18.16 -10.85
CA THR A 43 8.16 -17.47 -10.73
C THR A 43 8.39 -15.97 -10.56
N TYR A 44 7.70 -15.15 -11.35
CA TYR A 44 7.83 -13.70 -11.35
C TYR A 44 6.47 -13.06 -11.10
N ASP A 45 6.32 -12.36 -9.99
CA ASP A 45 5.16 -11.49 -9.73
C ASP A 45 5.19 -10.30 -10.69
N ALA A 46 4.11 -10.10 -11.46
CA ALA A 46 4.04 -9.05 -12.48
C ALA A 46 3.63 -7.67 -11.95
N GLY A 47 3.27 -7.59 -10.67
CA GLY A 47 2.71 -6.40 -10.07
C GLY A 47 2.98 -6.31 -8.57
N PRO A 48 1.93 -6.16 -7.73
CA PRO A 48 2.11 -6.04 -6.30
C PRO A 48 2.74 -7.31 -5.71
N THR A 49 3.73 -7.15 -4.82
CA THR A 49 4.40 -8.25 -4.14
C THR A 49 4.20 -8.23 -2.63
N ILE A 50 3.74 -7.11 -2.10
CA ILE A 50 3.52 -6.89 -0.67
C ILE A 50 2.06 -6.65 -0.33
N VAL A 51 1.69 -6.97 0.90
CA VAL A 51 0.35 -6.73 1.48
C VAL A 51 0.49 -5.72 2.62
N THR A 52 -0.13 -4.56 2.48
CA THR A 52 -0.07 -3.46 3.47
C THR A 52 -1.37 -3.28 4.24
N VAL A 53 -2.46 -3.94 3.80
CA VAL A 53 -3.80 -3.88 4.43
C VAL A 53 -4.37 -5.30 4.63
N PRO A 54 -3.74 -6.16 5.44
CA PRO A 54 -4.17 -7.54 5.59
C PRO A 54 -5.62 -7.66 6.08
N PHE A 55 -6.09 -6.73 6.92
CA PHE A 55 -7.45 -6.74 7.46
C PHE A 55 -8.56 -6.70 6.39
N VAL A 56 -8.30 -6.12 5.21
CA VAL A 56 -9.26 -6.10 4.10
C VAL A 56 -9.44 -7.51 3.51
N LEU A 57 -8.39 -8.32 3.52
CA LEU A 57 -8.43 -9.72 3.09
C LEU A 57 -9.11 -10.60 4.15
N ASP A 58 -8.83 -10.34 5.44
CA ASP A 58 -9.49 -11.02 6.56
C ASP A 58 -11.00 -10.76 6.54
N GLU A 59 -11.43 -9.49 6.36
CA GLU A 59 -12.85 -9.14 6.21
C GLU A 59 -13.51 -9.90 5.05
N LEU A 60 -12.80 -10.05 3.93
CA LEU A 60 -13.34 -10.77 2.77
C LEU A 60 -13.51 -12.26 3.06
N ALA A 61 -12.56 -12.87 3.77
CA ALA A 61 -12.64 -14.26 4.22
C ALA A 61 -13.77 -14.47 5.24
N GLU A 62 -13.92 -13.55 6.20
CA GLU A 62 -15.01 -13.57 7.16
C GLU A 62 -16.39 -13.51 6.48
N ILE A 63 -16.55 -12.65 5.47
CA ILE A 63 -17.79 -12.55 4.67
C ILE A 63 -18.07 -13.88 3.95
N ALA A 64 -17.03 -14.57 3.49
CA ALA A 64 -17.16 -15.90 2.87
C ALA A 64 -17.41 -17.03 3.89
N GLY A 65 -17.31 -16.75 5.20
CA GLY A 65 -17.49 -17.74 6.26
C GLY A 65 -16.28 -18.66 6.45
N VAL A 66 -15.09 -18.23 6.05
CA VAL A 66 -13.83 -18.99 6.12
C VAL A 66 -12.72 -18.19 6.80
N LYS A 67 -11.59 -18.82 7.07
CA LYS A 67 -10.39 -18.15 7.55
C LYS A 67 -9.39 -17.98 6.41
N LEU A 68 -8.82 -16.81 6.27
CA LEU A 68 -7.81 -16.52 5.23
C LEU A 68 -6.60 -17.45 5.35
N GLU A 69 -6.18 -17.77 6.57
CA GLU A 69 -5.01 -18.63 6.85
C GLU A 69 -5.11 -20.05 6.32
N ASP A 70 -6.35 -20.54 6.08
CA ASP A 70 -6.60 -21.88 5.51
C ASP A 70 -6.27 -21.91 4.00
N TYR A 71 -6.21 -20.76 3.34
CA TYR A 71 -6.01 -20.61 1.90
C TYR A 71 -4.66 -20.01 1.53
N VAL A 72 -4.18 -19.05 2.32
CA VAL A 72 -2.90 -18.39 2.07
C VAL A 72 -2.24 -17.95 3.38
N LYS A 73 -0.95 -18.25 3.52
CA LYS A 73 -0.17 -17.82 4.68
C LYS A 73 0.43 -16.44 4.41
N ILE A 74 0.01 -15.42 5.16
CA ILE A 74 0.55 -14.08 5.13
C ILE A 74 1.50 -13.90 6.31
N VAL A 75 2.73 -13.43 6.07
CA VAL A 75 3.77 -13.26 7.09
C VAL A 75 4.22 -11.80 7.14
N PRO A 76 4.50 -11.23 8.34
CA PRO A 76 5.04 -9.88 8.45
C PRO A 76 6.49 -9.81 7.95
N CYS A 77 6.87 -8.69 7.36
CA CYS A 77 8.23 -8.36 6.96
C CYS A 77 8.92 -7.52 8.06
N ASP A 78 10.15 -7.89 8.43
CA ASP A 78 11.01 -7.06 9.27
C ASP A 78 12.47 -7.22 8.80
N PRO A 79 13.09 -6.19 8.24
CA PRO A 79 12.53 -4.86 7.96
C PRO A 79 11.42 -4.90 6.89
N PHE A 80 10.57 -3.87 6.85
CA PHE A 80 9.60 -3.67 5.77
C PHE A 80 10.32 -3.58 4.42
N TYR A 81 11.37 -2.74 4.38
CA TYR A 81 12.25 -2.52 3.23
C TYR A 81 13.68 -2.37 3.69
N ARG A 82 14.62 -2.86 2.91
CA ARG A 82 16.04 -2.57 3.05
C ARG A 82 16.51 -1.79 1.83
N ILE A 83 16.94 -0.55 2.06
CA ILE A 83 17.30 0.39 1.01
C ILE A 83 18.82 0.53 0.99
N TYR A 84 19.43 0.24 -0.16
CA TYR A 84 20.85 0.36 -0.40
C TYR A 84 21.13 1.64 -1.17
N PHE A 85 22.05 2.47 -0.66
CA PHE A 85 22.50 3.68 -1.32
C PHE A 85 23.80 3.45 -2.09
N ASN A 86 24.05 4.27 -3.12
CA ASN A 86 25.23 4.18 -3.96
C ASN A 86 26.55 4.41 -3.20
N ASP A 87 26.53 5.09 -2.05
CA ASP A 87 27.66 5.33 -1.17
C ASP A 87 27.92 4.19 -0.18
N GLY A 88 27.18 3.10 -0.30
CA GLY A 88 27.32 1.90 0.53
C GLY A 88 26.52 1.95 1.85
N ARG A 89 25.86 3.07 2.18
CA ARG A 89 24.95 3.11 3.33
C ARG A 89 23.73 2.24 3.09
N VAL A 90 23.18 1.72 4.18
CA VAL A 90 21.95 0.90 4.17
C VAL A 90 20.97 1.52 5.17
N PHE A 91 19.70 1.54 4.80
CA PHE A 91 18.61 1.96 5.68
C PHE A 91 17.61 0.81 5.82
N ASP A 92 17.37 0.35 7.03
CA ASP A 92 16.34 -0.63 7.35
C ASP A 92 15.06 0.09 7.77
N TYR A 93 14.10 0.19 6.85
CA TYR A 93 12.79 0.75 7.15
C TYR A 93 11.95 -0.28 7.93
N ARG A 94 11.62 0.06 9.19
CA ARG A 94 10.99 -0.88 10.14
C ARG A 94 9.67 -0.36 10.70
N GLY A 95 8.81 -1.28 11.15
CA GLY A 95 7.59 -0.97 11.86
C GLY A 95 7.82 -0.44 13.28
N ASP A 96 8.81 -1.00 13.98
CA ASP A 96 9.19 -0.60 15.34
C ASP A 96 9.69 0.86 15.37
N GLN A 97 9.09 1.69 16.22
CA GLN A 97 9.37 3.13 16.28
C GLN A 97 10.80 3.43 16.71
N ASP A 98 11.25 2.79 17.80
CA ASP A 98 12.56 3.07 18.39
C ASP A 98 13.69 2.63 17.44
N LYS A 99 13.54 1.48 16.79
CA LYS A 99 14.48 0.98 15.80
C LYS A 99 14.52 1.88 14.58
N LEU A 100 13.37 2.36 14.11
CA LEU A 100 13.31 3.25 12.95
C LEU A 100 13.93 4.62 13.27
N GLU A 101 13.66 5.20 14.43
CA GLU A 101 14.29 6.45 14.86
C GLU A 101 15.81 6.31 15.01
N ALA A 102 16.27 5.14 15.50
CA ALA A 102 17.71 4.84 15.53
C ALA A 102 18.32 4.74 14.11
N GLU A 103 17.60 4.18 13.13
CA GLU A 103 18.04 4.18 11.73
C GLU A 103 18.12 5.61 11.16
N ILE A 104 17.10 6.45 11.41
CA ILE A 104 17.08 7.86 11.00
C ILE A 104 18.28 8.60 11.58
N ALA A 105 18.55 8.41 12.88
CA ALA A 105 19.64 9.09 13.58
C ALA A 105 21.04 8.76 13.02
N LYS A 106 21.24 7.60 12.38
CA LYS A 106 22.50 7.26 11.69
C LYS A 106 22.77 8.18 10.49
N PHE A 107 21.72 8.71 9.86
CA PHE A 107 21.81 9.61 8.70
C PHE A 107 21.83 11.08 9.16
N ASN A 108 20.85 11.46 9.97
CA ASN A 108 20.76 12.80 10.55
C ASN A 108 19.95 12.77 11.86
N PRO A 109 20.58 12.92 13.04
CA PRO A 109 19.86 12.94 14.30
C PRO A 109 18.78 14.03 14.40
N ALA A 110 18.96 15.17 13.72
CA ALA A 110 17.98 16.26 13.72
C ALA A 110 16.68 15.90 12.98
N ASP A 111 16.71 14.91 12.09
CA ASP A 111 15.54 14.46 11.33
C ASP A 111 14.61 13.53 12.11
N VAL A 112 15.01 13.08 13.30
CA VAL A 112 14.12 12.25 14.16
C VAL A 112 12.86 13.03 14.53
N GLU A 113 12.98 14.27 14.94
CA GLU A 113 11.81 15.12 15.27
C GLU A 113 11.02 15.48 13.99
N GLY A 114 11.72 15.76 12.88
CA GLY A 114 11.08 15.97 11.59
C GLY A 114 10.25 14.75 11.15
N TYR A 115 10.78 13.55 11.36
CA TYR A 115 10.07 12.30 11.07
C TYR A 115 8.79 12.15 11.90
N ARG A 116 8.82 12.45 13.21
CA ARG A 116 7.62 12.43 14.06
C ARG A 116 6.54 13.40 13.53
N GLY A 117 6.96 14.58 13.07
CA GLY A 117 6.08 15.54 12.42
C GLY A 117 5.47 14.99 11.12
N PHE A 118 6.28 14.35 10.28
CA PHE A 118 5.82 13.70 9.05
C PHE A 118 4.83 12.56 9.33
N GLN A 119 5.10 11.73 10.35
CA GLN A 119 4.21 10.64 10.77
C GLN A 119 2.83 11.16 11.20
N ALA A 120 2.80 12.22 12.02
CA ALA A 120 1.55 12.85 12.44
C ALA A 120 0.78 13.46 11.25
N ASP A 121 1.50 14.06 10.29
CA ASP A 121 0.92 14.60 9.07
C ASP A 121 0.37 13.51 8.15
N SER A 122 1.07 12.40 7.97
CA SER A 122 0.63 11.22 7.21
C SER A 122 -0.65 10.61 7.78
N ARG A 123 -0.76 10.54 9.12
CA ARG A 123 -1.99 10.12 9.80
C ARG A 123 -3.17 11.01 9.44
N ARG A 124 -3.00 12.33 9.52
CA ARG A 124 -4.06 13.29 9.16
C ARG A 124 -4.53 13.13 7.71
N VAL A 125 -3.58 12.86 6.79
CA VAL A 125 -3.93 12.58 5.40
C VAL A 125 -4.69 11.27 5.28
N PHE A 126 -4.27 10.22 5.99
CA PHE A 126 -4.92 8.92 6.00
C PHE A 126 -6.35 9.01 6.53
N ASP A 127 -6.55 9.64 7.69
CA ASP A 127 -7.87 9.78 8.31
C ASP A 127 -8.86 10.42 7.33
N ARG A 128 -8.45 11.46 6.58
CA ARG A 128 -9.33 12.10 5.62
C ARG A 128 -9.43 11.38 4.28
N ALA A 129 -8.32 10.97 3.69
CA ALA A 129 -8.32 10.42 2.34
C ALA A 129 -8.76 8.95 2.28
N PHE A 130 -8.39 8.15 3.26
CA PHE A 130 -8.73 6.73 3.30
C PHE A 130 -9.99 6.46 4.11
N THR A 131 -10.09 6.96 5.35
CA THR A 131 -11.23 6.65 6.23
C THR A 131 -12.51 7.35 5.78
N ASP A 132 -12.41 8.64 5.44
CA ASP A 132 -13.62 9.44 5.13
C ASP A 132 -14.04 9.38 3.66
N LEU A 133 -13.09 9.16 2.72
CA LEU A 133 -13.34 9.30 1.29
C LEU A 133 -13.19 8.00 0.48
N ALA A 134 -12.72 6.89 1.07
CA ALA A 134 -12.50 5.64 0.32
C ALA A 134 -13.79 5.05 -0.28
N ASP A 135 -14.92 5.22 0.41
CA ASP A 135 -16.22 4.71 -0.02
C ASP A 135 -16.99 5.69 -0.93
N HIS A 136 -16.42 6.88 -1.20
CA HIS A 136 -17.05 7.85 -2.08
C HIS A 136 -16.79 7.53 -3.55
N SER A 137 -17.86 7.49 -4.33
CA SER A 137 -17.77 7.44 -5.80
C SER A 137 -17.51 8.85 -6.34
N PHE A 138 -16.43 8.99 -7.12
CA PHE A 138 -16.08 10.24 -7.81
C PHE A 138 -16.54 10.25 -9.27
N ASP A 139 -17.68 9.65 -9.55
CA ASP A 139 -18.26 9.53 -10.90
C ASP A 139 -18.84 10.84 -11.43
N ARG A 140 -19.09 11.84 -10.55
CA ARG A 140 -19.62 13.14 -10.92
C ARG A 140 -18.67 14.27 -10.55
N PHE A 141 -18.55 15.24 -11.45
CA PHE A 141 -17.75 16.44 -11.21
C PHE A 141 -18.16 17.19 -9.93
N THR A 142 -19.45 17.18 -9.60
CA THR A 142 -19.97 17.80 -8.37
C THR A 142 -19.40 17.20 -7.10
N GLU A 143 -19.11 15.89 -7.09
CA GLU A 143 -18.48 15.23 -5.93
C GLU A 143 -17.02 15.68 -5.78
N MET A 144 -16.29 15.83 -6.88
CA MET A 144 -14.92 16.41 -6.86
C MET A 144 -14.91 17.84 -6.30
N VAL A 145 -15.89 18.66 -6.67
CA VAL A 145 -15.99 20.04 -6.16
C VAL A 145 -16.26 20.08 -4.65
N LYS A 146 -17.05 19.14 -4.13
CA LYS A 146 -17.32 19.06 -2.67
C LYS A 146 -16.06 18.74 -1.86
N VAL A 147 -15.18 17.89 -2.37
CA VAL A 147 -13.94 17.49 -1.67
C VAL A 147 -12.76 18.40 -1.96
N ALA A 148 -12.85 19.30 -2.93
CA ALA A 148 -11.78 20.21 -3.30
C ALA A 148 -11.22 21.05 -2.11
N PRO A 149 -12.06 21.59 -1.19
CA PRO A 149 -11.54 22.30 -0.01
C PRO A 149 -10.68 21.42 0.90
N ASP A 150 -11.02 20.13 1.03
CA ASP A 150 -10.25 19.19 1.85
C ASP A 150 -8.94 18.83 1.17
N LEU A 151 -8.95 18.60 -0.14
CA LEU A 151 -7.74 18.36 -0.93
C LEU A 151 -6.76 19.54 -0.81
N LEU A 152 -7.25 20.78 -0.83
CA LEU A 152 -6.43 21.97 -0.63
C LEU A 152 -5.87 22.05 0.80
N LYS A 153 -6.68 21.76 1.83
CA LYS A 153 -6.21 21.70 3.22
C LYS A 153 -5.13 20.64 3.42
N LEU A 154 -5.25 19.52 2.72
CA LEU A 154 -4.27 18.43 2.72
C LEU A 154 -3.06 18.74 1.83
N ARG A 155 -3.06 19.86 1.10
CA ARG A 155 -2.02 20.23 0.14
C ARG A 155 -1.78 19.15 -0.92
N ALA A 156 -2.87 18.55 -1.41
CA ALA A 156 -2.85 17.47 -2.37
C ALA A 156 -2.19 17.83 -3.72
N GLU A 157 -2.07 19.13 -4.00
CA GLU A 157 -1.39 19.68 -5.18
C GLU A 157 0.13 19.55 -5.14
N GLN A 158 0.71 19.30 -3.95
CA GLN A 158 2.15 19.09 -3.81
C GLN A 158 2.52 17.66 -4.16
N SER A 159 3.79 17.45 -4.53
CA SER A 159 4.32 16.09 -4.63
C SER A 159 4.64 15.50 -3.26
N VAL A 160 4.65 14.15 -3.16
CA VAL A 160 5.08 13.44 -1.95
C VAL A 160 6.48 13.86 -1.55
N PHE A 161 7.42 13.93 -2.51
CA PHE A 161 8.79 14.35 -2.24
C PHE A 161 8.87 15.76 -1.65
N LYS A 162 8.10 16.72 -2.19
CA LYS A 162 8.05 18.09 -1.67
C LYS A 162 7.49 18.12 -0.25
N ARG A 163 6.45 17.32 0.02
CA ARG A 163 5.86 17.22 1.35
C ARG A 163 6.86 16.66 2.37
N VAL A 164 7.49 15.53 2.07
CA VAL A 164 8.54 14.92 2.92
C VAL A 164 9.67 15.91 3.16
N SER A 165 10.10 16.63 2.12
CA SER A 165 11.18 17.63 2.23
C SER A 165 10.86 18.81 3.15
N SER A 166 9.59 19.02 3.52
CA SER A 166 9.23 20.04 4.51
C SER A 166 9.45 19.60 5.96
N PHE A 167 9.67 18.31 6.19
CA PHE A 167 9.92 17.71 7.49
C PHE A 167 11.35 17.19 7.64
N ILE A 168 11.92 16.65 6.58
CA ILE A 168 13.19 15.91 6.57
C ILE A 168 14.26 16.74 5.86
N GLN A 169 15.45 16.82 6.47
CA GLN A 169 16.58 17.63 5.95
C GLN A 169 17.57 16.79 5.13
N ASP A 170 17.89 15.56 5.57
CA ASP A 170 18.85 14.69 4.88
C ASP A 170 18.29 14.22 3.53
N PRO A 171 19.04 14.39 2.42
CA PRO A 171 18.56 14.01 1.08
C PRO A 171 18.25 12.52 0.93
N SER A 172 19.00 11.65 1.60
CA SER A 172 18.79 10.21 1.54
C SER A 172 17.49 9.82 2.25
N LEU A 173 17.24 10.42 3.42
CA LEU A 173 16.00 10.20 4.17
C LEU A 173 14.78 10.77 3.43
N ARG A 174 14.93 11.87 2.67
CA ARG A 174 13.86 12.34 1.77
C ARG A 174 13.48 11.29 0.74
N MET A 175 14.46 10.61 0.15
CA MET A 175 14.18 9.49 -0.77
C MET A 175 13.50 8.33 -0.05
N VAL A 176 13.99 7.96 1.16
CA VAL A 176 13.40 6.88 1.97
C VAL A 176 11.92 7.12 2.26
N PHE A 177 11.54 8.31 2.71
CA PHE A 177 10.15 8.58 3.11
C PHE A 177 9.24 9.07 1.99
N SER A 178 9.74 9.09 0.75
CA SER A 178 8.94 9.48 -0.41
C SER A 178 8.82 8.40 -1.48
N PHE A 179 9.39 7.21 -1.29
CA PHE A 179 9.44 6.21 -2.35
C PHE A 179 8.11 5.43 -2.53
N GLU A 180 7.22 5.40 -1.55
CA GLU A 180 6.00 4.57 -1.56
C GLU A 180 5.16 4.72 -2.84
N PRO A 181 5.04 5.89 -3.49
CA PRO A 181 4.37 6.00 -4.78
C PRO A 181 4.91 5.06 -5.86
N LEU A 182 6.18 4.64 -5.80
CA LEU A 182 6.76 3.68 -6.73
C LEU A 182 6.05 2.32 -6.66
N LEU A 183 5.51 1.94 -5.50
CA LEU A 183 4.75 0.70 -5.30
C LEU A 183 3.48 0.63 -6.16
N ILE A 184 2.96 1.80 -6.55
CA ILE A 184 1.78 1.94 -7.42
C ILE A 184 2.13 2.45 -8.83
N GLY A 185 3.42 2.47 -9.18
CA GLY A 185 3.92 2.98 -10.46
C GLY A 185 3.93 4.51 -10.57
N GLY A 186 3.82 5.23 -9.46
CA GLY A 186 3.84 6.70 -9.41
C GLY A 186 5.25 7.26 -9.21
N ASN A 187 5.56 8.39 -9.83
CA ASN A 187 6.80 9.11 -9.58
C ASN A 187 6.65 10.02 -8.35
N PRO A 188 7.44 9.83 -7.27
CA PRO A 188 7.35 10.64 -6.04
C PRO A 188 7.48 12.14 -6.24
N LEU A 189 8.16 12.57 -7.30
CA LEU A 189 8.37 13.98 -7.62
C LEU A 189 7.12 14.65 -8.22
N ASN A 190 6.18 13.85 -8.78
CA ASN A 190 4.98 14.35 -9.45
C ASN A 190 3.69 13.78 -8.85
N CYS A 191 3.78 12.71 -8.06
CA CYS A 191 2.62 12.08 -7.44
C CYS A 191 2.09 12.96 -6.31
N SER A 192 0.75 13.07 -6.21
CA SER A 192 0.09 13.86 -5.16
C SER A 192 0.55 13.47 -3.76
N SER A 193 0.75 14.46 -2.90
CA SER A 193 1.13 14.25 -1.50
C SER A 193 0.11 13.47 -0.66
N ILE A 194 -1.10 13.22 -1.17
CA ILE A 194 -2.07 12.32 -0.56
C ILE A 194 -1.46 10.91 -0.36
N TYR A 195 -0.61 10.47 -1.27
CA TYR A 195 0.04 9.16 -1.15
C TYR A 195 1.01 9.04 0.04
N SER A 196 1.33 10.12 0.75
CA SER A 196 2.01 10.05 2.05
C SER A 196 1.21 9.27 3.10
N MET A 197 -0.10 9.07 2.90
CA MET A 197 -0.94 8.23 3.75
C MET A 197 -0.46 6.76 3.79
N ILE A 198 0.22 6.29 2.74
CA ILE A 198 0.76 4.93 2.67
C ILE A 198 1.76 4.71 3.82
N HIS A 199 2.58 5.72 4.13
CA HIS A 199 3.49 5.67 5.27
C HIS A 199 2.76 5.35 6.59
N TYR A 200 1.65 6.07 6.87
CA TYR A 200 0.87 5.81 8.08
C TYR A 200 0.22 4.42 8.06
N LEU A 201 -0.27 3.99 6.92
CA LEU A 201 -0.88 2.68 6.72
C LEU A 201 0.13 1.56 7.02
N GLU A 202 1.34 1.62 6.45
CA GLU A 202 2.39 0.64 6.70
C GLU A 202 2.86 0.63 8.15
N LYS A 203 2.96 1.79 8.78
CA LYS A 203 3.34 1.90 10.20
C LYS A 203 2.28 1.32 11.14
N THR A 204 1.01 1.40 10.75
CA THR A 204 -0.12 0.96 11.60
C THR A 204 -0.38 -0.53 11.48
N TRP A 205 -0.40 -1.06 10.27
CA TRP A 205 -0.75 -2.47 10.00
C TRP A 205 0.43 -3.33 9.57
N GLY A 206 1.58 -2.74 9.31
CA GLY A 206 2.76 -3.44 8.86
C GLY A 206 2.78 -3.71 7.36
N VAL A 207 3.91 -4.22 6.90
CA VAL A 207 4.11 -4.74 5.55
C VAL A 207 4.24 -6.25 5.65
N HIS A 208 3.51 -6.97 4.79
CA HIS A 208 3.45 -8.42 4.81
C HIS A 208 3.76 -9.00 3.44
N PHE A 209 4.10 -10.28 3.43
CA PHE A 209 4.31 -11.07 2.22
C PHE A 209 3.40 -12.31 2.25
N ALA A 210 2.74 -12.58 1.14
CA ALA A 210 2.00 -13.83 0.96
C ALA A 210 2.99 -14.95 0.58
N MET A 211 3.07 -15.99 1.39
CA MET A 211 3.96 -17.13 1.12
C MET A 211 3.54 -17.82 -0.18
N GLY A 212 4.48 -17.96 -1.10
CA GLY A 212 4.23 -18.41 -2.48
C GLY A 212 3.94 -17.27 -3.47
N GLY A 213 4.15 -16.01 -3.03
CA GLY A 213 4.00 -14.81 -3.87
C GLY A 213 2.55 -14.36 -4.06
N THR A 214 2.36 -13.35 -4.88
CA THR A 214 1.03 -12.79 -5.16
C THR A 214 0.11 -13.79 -5.85
N GLY A 215 0.68 -14.74 -6.62
CA GLY A 215 -0.09 -15.82 -7.22
C GLY A 215 -0.78 -16.72 -6.19
N ALA A 216 -0.11 -17.02 -5.07
CA ALA A 216 -0.72 -17.79 -3.98
C ALA A 216 -1.90 -17.01 -3.34
N LEU A 217 -1.77 -15.70 -3.18
CA LEU A 217 -2.85 -14.85 -2.70
C LEU A 217 -4.05 -14.85 -3.65
N VAL A 218 -3.80 -14.73 -4.96
CA VAL A 218 -4.88 -14.82 -5.98
C VAL A 218 -5.57 -16.16 -5.92
N ASN A 219 -4.81 -17.26 -5.87
CA ASN A 219 -5.36 -18.62 -5.80
C ASN A 219 -6.17 -18.85 -4.51
N GLY A 220 -5.77 -18.22 -3.41
CA GLY A 220 -6.53 -18.28 -2.16
C GLY A 220 -7.87 -17.53 -2.20
N LEU A 221 -8.06 -16.60 -3.15
CA LEU A 221 -9.31 -15.87 -3.35
C LEU A 221 -10.22 -16.50 -4.43
N VAL A 222 -9.72 -17.47 -5.21
CA VAL A 222 -10.47 -18.19 -6.25
C VAL A 222 -11.16 -19.40 -5.66
#